data_f9637fc75eedaa96e19a4c1612ea9bec
#
_entry.id   f9637fc75eedaa96e19a4c1612ea9bec
#
_cell.length_a   1.000
_cell.length_b   1.000
_cell.length_c   1.000
_cell.angle_alpha   90.00
_cell.angle_beta   90.00
_cell.angle_gamma   90.00
#
_symmetry.space_group_name_H-M   'P 1'
#
loop_
_entity.id
_entity.type
_entity.pdbx_description
1 polymer ?
#
loop_
_entity_poly.entity_id
_entity_poly.type
_entity_poly.pdbx_seq_one_letter_code
_entity_poly.pdbx_strand_id
1 'polypeptide(L)'
;APEAFQFDPTIPMTTGVIAPPANREMFGTLGDSAPDTWGRELMRRAERRSAERERRPVRTLHETDYLLGVSDFTRLGALRFKLQGQEEFLSPQTRGVPTTVALGDLLQASQRILNGEETDEDLLLIFAPGSSLGGARPKASVFDQHGRLSIAKFPKETDQYSISRWEAIALDMAQACGITTVEHELLPSAHGPIFVTKWFDRNGDQRIPFISAMAMTEHEDGDRDSSYLEIVDIITS
;
A
#
# COMPACT_ATOMS: atom_id res chain seq x y z
N ALA A 1 9.48 7.78 32.39
CA ALA A 1 8.93 6.82 31.42
C ALA A 1 8.97 7.50 30.06
N PRO A 2 9.33 6.84 28.96
CA PRO A 2 9.13 7.43 27.66
C PRO A 2 7.64 7.81 27.54
N GLU A 3 7.35 8.99 27.00
CA GLU A 3 5.98 9.38 26.70
C GLU A 3 5.36 8.27 25.86
N ALA A 4 4.19 7.78 26.28
CA ALA A 4 3.51 6.72 25.58
C ALA A 4 3.07 7.27 24.20
N PHE A 5 3.58 6.69 23.12
CA PHE A 5 3.22 7.10 21.78
C PHE A 5 1.86 6.50 21.41
N GLN A 6 0.86 7.36 21.21
CA GLN A 6 -0.45 6.98 20.74
C GLN A 6 -0.43 6.92 19.20
N PHE A 7 -0.49 5.72 18.64
CA PHE A 7 -0.39 5.52 17.17
C PHE A 7 -1.76 5.66 16.46
N ASP A 8 -2.86 5.62 17.20
CA ASP A 8 -4.22 5.82 16.70
C ASP A 8 -5.01 6.63 17.74
N PRO A 9 -5.56 7.78 17.38
CA PRO A 9 -6.29 8.65 18.33
C PRO A 9 -7.55 8.00 18.89
N THR A 10 -8.14 7.03 18.18
CA THR A 10 -9.36 6.32 18.61
C THR A 10 -9.06 5.17 19.58
N ILE A 11 -7.79 4.79 19.76
CA ILE A 11 -7.40 3.74 20.69
C ILE A 11 -7.01 4.36 22.03
N PRO A 12 -7.82 4.17 23.09
CA PRO A 12 -7.49 4.72 24.40
C PRO A 12 -6.26 4.04 24.99
N MET A 13 -5.41 4.81 25.66
CA MET A 13 -4.19 4.34 26.33
C MET A 13 -4.51 3.63 27.63
N THR A 14 -5.35 2.61 27.56
CA THR A 14 -5.80 1.80 28.72
C THR A 14 -5.45 0.33 28.54
N THR A 15 -5.52 -0.44 29.61
CA THR A 15 -5.35 -1.91 29.55
C THR A 15 -6.72 -2.57 29.36
N GLY A 16 -6.76 -3.64 28.55
CA GLY A 16 -7.96 -4.43 28.34
C GLY A 16 -8.17 -4.79 26.85
N VAL A 17 -9.34 -5.32 26.56
CA VAL A 17 -9.78 -5.59 25.17
C VAL A 17 -10.44 -4.32 24.66
N ILE A 18 -9.92 -3.78 23.57
CA ILE A 18 -10.44 -2.59 22.91
C ILE A 18 -10.94 -3.02 21.54
N ALA A 19 -12.18 -2.72 21.23
CA ALA A 19 -12.80 -2.99 19.92
C ALA A 19 -12.79 -1.71 19.07
N PRO A 20 -12.69 -1.83 17.74
CA PRO A 20 -12.90 -0.69 16.87
C PRO A 20 -14.33 -0.14 16.99
N PRO A 21 -14.61 1.08 16.53
CA PRO A 21 -15.96 1.63 16.47
C PRO A 21 -16.95 0.65 15.80
N ALA A 22 -18.22 0.65 16.23
CA ALA A 22 -19.21 -0.37 15.84
C ALA A 22 -19.47 -0.49 14.33
N ASN A 23 -19.17 0.56 13.56
CA ASN A 23 -19.29 0.61 12.11
C ASN A 23 -18.01 0.19 11.37
N ARG A 24 -16.96 -0.20 12.07
CA ARG A 24 -15.65 -0.52 11.47
C ARG A 24 -15.18 -1.91 11.85
N GLU A 25 -14.61 -2.61 10.88
CA GLU A 25 -13.98 -3.92 11.10
C GLU A 25 -12.57 -3.79 11.70
N MET A 26 -11.95 -2.60 11.62
CA MET A 26 -10.58 -2.35 12.04
C MET A 26 -10.38 -0.90 12.50
N PHE A 27 -9.44 -0.65 13.39
CA PHE A 27 -8.98 0.70 13.70
C PHE A 27 -8.31 1.36 12.47
N GLY A 28 -8.47 2.68 12.33
CA GLY A 28 -8.02 3.41 11.16
C GLY A 28 -6.55 3.20 10.83
N THR A 29 -5.67 3.32 11.81
CA THR A 29 -4.21 3.12 11.62
C THR A 29 -3.84 1.69 11.24
N LEU A 30 -4.57 0.68 11.74
CA LEU A 30 -4.39 -0.70 11.31
C LEU A 30 -4.86 -0.88 9.87
N GLY A 31 -5.99 -0.25 9.50
CA GLY A 31 -6.50 -0.21 8.13
C GLY A 31 -5.51 0.41 7.15
N ASP A 32 -4.87 1.53 7.53
CA ASP A 32 -3.83 2.18 6.72
C ASP A 32 -2.60 1.28 6.44
N SER A 33 -2.33 0.32 7.32
CA SER A 33 -1.25 -0.65 7.14
C SER A 33 -1.67 -1.94 6.43
N ALA A 34 -2.96 -2.11 6.16
CA ALA A 34 -3.53 -3.19 5.36
C ALA A 34 -3.53 -2.82 3.86
N PRO A 35 -3.67 -3.80 2.96
CA PRO A 35 -3.77 -3.51 1.54
C PRO A 35 -5.14 -2.95 1.17
N ASP A 36 -5.17 -2.09 0.16
CA ASP A 36 -6.38 -1.60 -0.48
C ASP A 36 -6.72 -2.46 -1.73
N THR A 37 -7.61 -2.00 -2.58
CA THR A 37 -8.23 -2.72 -3.70
C THR A 37 -7.25 -3.54 -4.54
N TRP A 38 -6.12 -2.94 -4.96
CA TRP A 38 -5.11 -3.64 -5.75
C TRP A 38 -4.44 -4.77 -4.97
N GLY A 39 -3.94 -4.49 -3.78
CA GLY A 39 -3.28 -5.49 -2.94
C GLY A 39 -4.22 -6.62 -2.52
N ARG A 40 -5.48 -6.29 -2.20
CA ARG A 40 -6.52 -7.29 -1.88
C ARG A 40 -6.81 -8.20 -3.08
N GLU A 41 -6.86 -7.66 -4.30
CA GLU A 41 -7.04 -8.48 -5.50
C GLU A 41 -5.87 -9.45 -5.70
N LEU A 42 -4.63 -8.98 -5.52
CA LEU A 42 -3.46 -9.86 -5.57
C LEU A 42 -3.55 -10.99 -4.53
N MET A 43 -3.94 -10.68 -3.30
CA MET A 43 -4.08 -11.68 -2.23
C MET A 43 -5.18 -12.70 -2.52
N ARG A 44 -6.34 -12.26 -3.04
CA ARG A 44 -7.42 -13.17 -3.47
C ARG A 44 -6.97 -14.13 -4.59
N ARG A 45 -6.22 -13.63 -5.57
CA ARG A 45 -5.69 -14.45 -6.66
C ARG A 45 -4.64 -15.44 -6.15
N ALA A 46 -3.75 -15.01 -5.28
CA ALA A 46 -2.78 -15.90 -4.66
C ALA A 46 -3.45 -17.02 -3.85
N GLU A 47 -4.52 -16.72 -3.11
CA GLU A 47 -5.31 -17.73 -2.39
C GLU A 47 -5.96 -18.73 -3.35
N ARG A 48 -6.57 -18.27 -4.46
CA ARG A 48 -7.16 -19.17 -5.48
C ARG A 48 -6.12 -20.13 -6.03
N ARG A 49 -4.94 -19.62 -6.42
CA ARG A 49 -3.84 -20.44 -6.94
C ARG A 49 -3.29 -21.42 -5.90
N SER A 50 -3.17 -20.98 -4.64
CA SER A 50 -2.78 -21.88 -3.55
C SER A 50 -3.81 -22.99 -3.34
N ALA A 51 -5.09 -22.67 -3.33
CA ALA A 51 -6.17 -23.63 -3.18
C ALA A 51 -6.19 -24.68 -4.32
N GLU A 52 -6.00 -24.24 -5.58
CA GLU A 52 -5.90 -25.12 -6.74
C GLU A 52 -4.72 -26.08 -6.61
N ARG A 53 -3.53 -25.57 -6.28
CA ARG A 53 -2.31 -26.37 -6.12
C ARG A 53 -2.41 -27.38 -4.97
N GLU A 54 -3.03 -26.98 -3.86
CA GLU A 54 -3.25 -27.80 -2.67
C GLU A 54 -4.51 -28.66 -2.76
N ARG A 55 -5.28 -28.56 -3.84
CA ARG A 55 -6.55 -29.27 -4.06
C ARG A 55 -7.54 -29.10 -2.91
N ARG A 56 -7.65 -27.90 -2.38
CA ARG A 56 -8.59 -27.53 -1.31
C ARG A 56 -9.59 -26.47 -1.79
N PRO A 57 -10.71 -26.28 -1.08
CA PRO A 57 -11.59 -25.15 -1.35
C PRO A 57 -10.88 -23.81 -1.17
N VAL A 58 -11.27 -22.82 -1.99
CA VAL A 58 -10.82 -21.44 -1.85
C VAL A 58 -11.35 -20.87 -0.54
N ARG A 59 -10.49 -20.32 0.27
CA ARG A 59 -10.83 -19.71 1.55
C ARG A 59 -11.29 -18.25 1.35
N THR A 60 -12.34 -17.84 2.06
CA THR A 60 -12.67 -16.42 2.16
C THR A 60 -11.62 -15.73 3.02
N LEU A 61 -11.03 -14.67 2.50
CA LEU A 61 -10.07 -13.84 3.24
C LEU A 61 -10.82 -12.80 4.06
N HIS A 62 -10.48 -12.68 5.33
CA HIS A 62 -10.99 -11.69 6.27
C HIS A 62 -9.99 -10.53 6.43
N GLU A 63 -10.40 -9.45 7.08
CA GLU A 63 -9.57 -8.26 7.30
C GLU A 63 -8.23 -8.58 7.97
N THR A 64 -8.23 -9.51 8.92
CA THR A 64 -7.00 -9.99 9.56
C THR A 64 -6.06 -10.71 8.59
N ASP A 65 -6.59 -11.47 7.62
CA ASP A 65 -5.78 -12.13 6.59
C ASP A 65 -5.10 -11.08 5.70
N TYR A 66 -5.85 -10.05 5.30
CA TYR A 66 -5.30 -8.94 4.52
C TYR A 66 -4.24 -8.18 5.31
N LEU A 67 -4.54 -7.78 6.54
CA LEU A 67 -3.60 -7.07 7.39
C LEU A 67 -2.30 -7.85 7.61
N LEU A 68 -2.40 -9.11 8.01
CA LEU A 68 -1.25 -9.92 8.39
C LEU A 68 -0.50 -10.53 7.20
N GLY A 69 -1.17 -10.69 6.05
CA GLY A 69 -0.57 -11.23 4.82
C GLY A 69 0.31 -10.27 4.04
N VAL A 70 0.28 -8.97 4.36
CA VAL A 70 1.17 -7.97 3.73
C VAL A 70 2.61 -8.23 4.13
N SER A 71 3.53 -8.18 3.15
CA SER A 71 4.96 -8.29 3.40
C SER A 71 5.43 -7.25 4.44
N ASP A 72 6.10 -7.70 5.48
CA ASP A 72 6.63 -6.82 6.52
C ASP A 72 7.52 -5.72 5.94
N PHE A 73 8.39 -6.06 4.99
CA PHE A 73 9.33 -5.11 4.41
C PHE A 73 8.63 -3.96 3.65
N THR A 74 7.61 -4.27 2.84
CA THR A 74 6.87 -3.31 2.04
C THR A 74 5.57 -2.84 2.69
N ARG A 75 5.34 -3.10 3.98
CA ARG A 75 4.18 -2.59 4.71
C ARG A 75 4.30 -1.07 4.88
N LEU A 76 3.21 -0.35 4.59
CA LEU A 76 3.13 1.09 4.82
C LEU A 76 3.22 1.42 6.32
N GLY A 77 3.90 2.51 6.61
CA GLY A 77 4.06 3.03 7.96
C GLY A 77 5.04 2.23 8.83
N ALA A 78 4.95 2.47 10.12
CA ALA A 78 5.86 1.90 11.11
C ALA A 78 5.31 0.65 11.82
N LEU A 79 4.04 0.29 11.62
CA LEU A 79 3.45 -0.88 12.27
C LEU A 79 4.04 -2.17 11.72
N ARG A 80 4.37 -3.08 12.62
CA ARG A 80 4.89 -4.41 12.33
C ARG A 80 4.22 -5.43 13.24
N PHE A 81 3.95 -6.61 12.72
CA PHE A 81 3.20 -7.65 13.43
C PHE A 81 4.06 -8.89 13.64
N LYS A 82 4.02 -9.45 14.84
CA LYS A 82 4.63 -10.75 15.15
C LYS A 82 3.79 -11.53 16.16
N LEU A 83 3.92 -12.84 16.16
CA LEU A 83 3.29 -13.67 17.19
C LEU A 83 4.05 -13.53 18.51
N GLN A 84 3.32 -13.63 19.61
CA GLN A 84 3.91 -13.61 20.93
C GLN A 84 4.95 -14.75 21.08
N GLY A 85 6.14 -14.40 21.54
CA GLY A 85 7.23 -15.36 21.73
C GLY A 85 8.03 -15.67 20.45
N GLN A 86 7.71 -15.11 19.30
CA GLN A 86 8.52 -15.24 18.10
C GLN A 86 9.44 -14.02 17.92
N GLU A 87 10.64 -14.27 17.38
CA GLU A 87 11.60 -13.22 17.04
C GLU A 87 11.25 -12.55 15.71
N GLU A 88 10.78 -13.30 14.73
CA GLU A 88 10.48 -12.83 13.38
C GLU A 88 9.11 -12.19 13.28
N PHE A 89 9.03 -11.14 12.44
CA PHE A 89 7.75 -10.53 12.07
C PHE A 89 7.00 -11.40 11.06
N LEU A 90 5.68 -11.30 11.08
CA LEU A 90 4.81 -12.01 10.15
C LEU A 90 5.04 -11.55 8.71
N SER A 91 4.82 -12.48 7.78
CA SER A 91 5.01 -12.25 6.34
C SER A 91 6.38 -11.67 6.01
N PRO A 92 7.48 -12.30 6.49
CA PRO A 92 8.81 -11.89 6.10
C PRO A 92 8.92 -11.96 4.58
N GLN A 93 9.68 -11.05 4.00
CA GLN A 93 9.87 -11.04 2.56
C GLN A 93 10.67 -12.26 2.12
N THR A 94 10.06 -13.13 1.31
CA THR A 94 10.71 -14.33 0.76
C THR A 94 11.47 -14.04 -0.54
N ARG A 95 11.14 -12.94 -1.24
CA ARG A 95 11.82 -12.45 -2.44
C ARG A 95 12.14 -10.96 -2.30
N GLY A 96 13.25 -10.53 -2.89
CA GLY A 96 13.68 -9.14 -2.89
C GLY A 96 12.66 -8.22 -3.58
N VAL A 97 12.57 -6.97 -3.15
CA VAL A 97 11.89 -5.92 -3.91
C VAL A 97 12.67 -5.74 -5.23
N PRO A 98 11.99 -5.78 -6.39
CA PRO A 98 12.66 -5.62 -7.67
C PRO A 98 13.21 -4.20 -7.82
N THR A 99 14.22 -4.04 -8.66
CA THR A 99 14.72 -2.73 -9.07
C THR A 99 13.91 -2.16 -10.23
N THR A 100 14.10 -0.89 -10.54
CA THR A 100 13.45 -0.24 -11.71
C THR A 100 13.81 -0.90 -13.04
N VAL A 101 14.85 -1.70 -13.11
CA VAL A 101 15.19 -2.50 -14.31
C VAL A 101 14.11 -3.54 -14.61
N ALA A 102 13.41 -4.05 -13.61
CA ALA A 102 12.33 -5.03 -13.78
C ALA A 102 10.94 -4.40 -14.06
N LEU A 103 10.84 -3.08 -14.27
CA LEU A 103 9.55 -2.42 -14.46
C LEU A 103 8.78 -2.93 -15.68
N GLY A 104 9.48 -3.35 -16.75
CA GLY A 104 8.85 -3.94 -17.92
C GLY A 104 8.13 -5.24 -17.60
N ASP A 105 8.77 -6.12 -16.84
CA ASP A 105 8.21 -7.42 -16.43
C ASP A 105 7.04 -7.21 -15.45
N LEU A 106 7.18 -6.28 -14.50
CA LEU A 106 6.12 -5.92 -13.55
C LEU A 106 4.90 -5.32 -14.27
N LEU A 107 5.12 -4.47 -15.27
CA LEU A 107 4.05 -3.91 -16.09
C LEU A 107 3.29 -5.02 -16.83
N GLN A 108 4.00 -5.92 -17.52
CA GLN A 108 3.38 -7.04 -18.24
C GLN A 108 2.61 -7.97 -17.27
N ALA A 109 3.19 -8.31 -16.13
CA ALA A 109 2.50 -9.10 -15.11
C ALA A 109 1.22 -8.39 -14.63
N SER A 110 1.29 -7.06 -14.39
CA SER A 110 0.12 -6.29 -13.97
C SER A 110 -1.00 -6.26 -15.03
N GLN A 111 -0.64 -6.20 -16.31
CA GLN A 111 -1.60 -6.24 -17.43
C GLN A 111 -2.27 -7.62 -17.54
N ARG A 112 -1.49 -8.71 -17.48
CA ARG A 112 -2.06 -10.07 -17.47
C ARG A 112 -3.01 -10.28 -16.27
N ILE A 113 -2.67 -9.76 -15.10
CA ILE A 113 -3.55 -9.81 -13.93
C ILE A 113 -4.85 -9.05 -14.18
N LEU A 114 -4.79 -7.85 -14.77
CA LEU A 114 -6.00 -7.07 -15.09
C LEU A 114 -6.91 -7.78 -16.09
N ASN A 115 -6.32 -8.51 -17.05
CA ASN A 115 -7.04 -9.25 -18.09
C ASN A 115 -7.50 -10.65 -17.63
N GLY A 116 -7.07 -11.12 -16.44
CA GLY A 116 -7.36 -12.48 -15.94
C GLY A 116 -6.56 -13.57 -16.65
N GLU A 117 -5.39 -13.22 -17.20
CA GLU A 117 -4.49 -14.09 -17.97
C GLU A 117 -3.16 -14.35 -17.24
N GLU A 118 -3.11 -14.04 -15.95
CA GLU A 118 -1.91 -14.17 -15.16
C GLU A 118 -1.43 -15.62 -15.00
N THR A 119 -0.10 -15.77 -14.96
CA THR A 119 0.57 -17.02 -14.61
C THR A 119 0.95 -17.03 -13.12
N ASP A 120 1.40 -18.20 -12.63
CA ASP A 120 1.93 -18.30 -11.27
C ASP A 120 3.21 -17.46 -11.10
N GLU A 121 4.03 -17.36 -12.15
CA GLU A 121 5.23 -16.54 -12.16
C GLU A 121 4.88 -15.05 -12.06
N ASP A 122 3.81 -14.58 -12.71
CA ASP A 122 3.35 -13.20 -12.61
C ASP A 122 2.91 -12.85 -11.19
N LEU A 123 2.14 -13.73 -10.56
CA LEU A 123 1.73 -13.54 -9.18
C LEU A 123 2.94 -13.54 -8.24
N LEU A 124 3.90 -14.45 -8.43
CA LEU A 124 5.12 -14.47 -7.63
C LEU A 124 5.98 -13.22 -7.82
N LEU A 125 6.01 -12.66 -9.03
CA LEU A 125 6.78 -11.46 -9.33
C LEU A 125 6.16 -10.21 -8.67
N ILE A 126 4.84 -10.06 -8.72
CA ILE A 126 4.16 -8.82 -8.33
C ILE A 126 3.58 -8.86 -6.91
N PHE A 127 3.38 -10.06 -6.33
CA PHE A 127 2.68 -10.21 -5.04
C PHE A 127 3.40 -9.49 -3.90
N ALA A 128 4.65 -9.81 -3.64
CA ALA A 128 5.38 -9.21 -2.53
C ALA A 128 5.53 -7.67 -2.68
N PRO A 129 5.94 -7.14 -3.85
CA PRO A 129 6.07 -5.70 -4.03
C PRO A 129 4.74 -4.96 -4.19
N GLY A 130 3.65 -5.64 -4.59
CA GLY A 130 2.36 -5.00 -4.89
C GLY A 130 1.31 -5.10 -3.81
N SER A 131 1.38 -6.11 -2.95
CA SER A 131 0.29 -6.43 -2.01
C SER A 131 0.12 -5.43 -0.87
N SER A 132 1.11 -4.62 -0.55
CA SER A 132 1.09 -3.67 0.56
C SER A 132 0.58 -2.27 0.21
N LEU A 133 0.35 -1.99 -1.07
CA LEU A 133 0.11 -0.64 -1.54
C LEU A 133 -1.38 -0.32 -1.64
N GLY A 134 -1.75 0.91 -1.24
CA GLY A 134 -3.11 1.42 -1.30
C GLY A 134 -3.60 1.76 -2.72
N GLY A 135 -4.91 1.91 -2.91
CA GLY A 135 -5.57 2.32 -4.15
C GLY A 135 -5.81 1.18 -5.15
N ALA A 136 -6.62 1.48 -6.19
CA ALA A 136 -7.15 0.51 -7.14
C ALA A 136 -6.30 0.31 -8.42
N ARG A 137 -5.26 1.13 -8.63
CA ARG A 137 -4.41 1.02 -9.82
C ARG A 137 -3.27 0.05 -9.60
N PRO A 138 -2.83 -0.68 -10.65
CA PRO A 138 -1.65 -1.53 -10.57
C PRO A 138 -0.42 -0.74 -10.15
N LYS A 139 0.27 -1.24 -9.16
CA LYS A 139 1.50 -0.64 -8.64
C LYS A 139 2.36 -1.68 -7.94
N ALA A 140 3.62 -1.36 -7.78
CA ALA A 140 4.57 -2.20 -7.06
C ALA A 140 5.62 -1.37 -6.33
N SER A 141 6.11 -1.88 -5.22
CA SER A 141 7.31 -1.36 -4.56
C SER A 141 8.53 -1.78 -5.37
N VAL A 142 9.43 -0.85 -5.61
CA VAL A 142 10.68 -1.07 -6.35
C VAL A 142 11.83 -0.33 -5.67
N PHE A 143 13.06 -0.75 -5.91
CA PHE A 143 14.21 0.07 -5.61
C PHE A 143 14.54 0.95 -6.83
N ASP A 144 14.64 2.25 -6.61
CA ASP A 144 15.08 3.21 -7.64
C ASP A 144 16.59 3.06 -7.96
N GLN A 145 17.06 3.83 -8.92
CA GLN A 145 18.48 3.85 -9.33
C GLN A 145 19.46 4.26 -8.21
N HIS A 146 18.95 4.82 -7.12
CA HIS A 146 19.74 5.23 -5.94
C HIS A 146 19.60 4.21 -4.79
N GLY A 147 18.94 3.08 -5.01
CA GLY A 147 18.69 2.06 -4.00
C GLY A 147 17.64 2.45 -2.96
N ARG A 148 16.80 3.46 -3.23
CA ARG A 148 15.75 3.91 -2.32
C ARG A 148 14.45 3.19 -2.65
N LEU A 149 13.70 2.82 -1.62
CA LEU A 149 12.38 2.23 -1.78
C LEU A 149 11.43 3.26 -2.41
N SER A 150 10.79 2.87 -3.50
CA SER A 150 9.92 3.70 -4.31
C SER A 150 8.67 2.93 -4.72
N ILE A 151 7.63 3.64 -5.15
CA ILE A 151 6.39 3.07 -5.68
C ILE A 151 6.34 3.33 -7.17
N ALA A 152 6.26 2.27 -7.97
CA ALA A 152 5.98 2.35 -9.40
C ALA A 152 4.47 2.17 -9.63
N LYS A 153 3.82 3.13 -10.29
CA LYS A 153 2.41 3.07 -10.69
C LYS A 153 2.34 2.84 -12.20
N PHE A 154 1.64 1.80 -12.59
CA PHE A 154 1.59 1.35 -13.97
C PHE A 154 0.39 1.94 -14.73
N PRO A 155 0.55 2.26 -16.03
CA PRO A 155 -0.56 2.62 -16.88
C PRO A 155 -1.48 1.41 -17.09
N LYS A 156 -2.78 1.67 -17.28
CA LYS A 156 -3.76 0.68 -17.73
C LYS A 156 -4.04 0.88 -19.22
N GLU A 157 -4.28 -0.20 -19.96
CA GLU A 157 -4.68 -0.13 -21.37
C GLU A 157 -6.01 0.61 -21.56
N THR A 158 -6.87 0.58 -20.55
CA THR A 158 -8.17 1.28 -20.54
C THR A 158 -8.09 2.77 -20.22
N ASP A 159 -6.89 3.31 -19.95
CA ASP A 159 -6.74 4.73 -19.63
C ASP A 159 -7.02 5.59 -20.87
N GLN A 160 -8.02 6.45 -20.81
CA GLN A 160 -8.36 7.41 -21.89
C GLN A 160 -7.31 8.54 -22.01
N TYR A 161 -6.56 8.79 -20.95
CA TYR A 161 -5.49 9.77 -20.89
C TYR A 161 -4.40 9.29 -19.90
N SER A 162 -3.20 9.86 -20.01
CA SER A 162 -2.08 9.42 -19.19
C SER A 162 -2.22 9.91 -17.74
N ILE A 163 -2.78 9.08 -16.87
CA ILE A 163 -2.88 9.37 -15.43
C ILE A 163 -1.50 9.66 -14.82
N SER A 164 -0.49 8.88 -15.21
CA SER A 164 0.89 9.06 -14.73
C SER A 164 1.45 10.45 -15.03
N ARG A 165 1.17 10.99 -16.24
CA ARG A 165 1.59 12.36 -16.59
C ARG A 165 0.83 13.43 -15.82
N TRP A 166 -0.48 13.23 -15.63
CA TRP A 166 -1.28 14.17 -14.87
C TRP A 166 -0.87 14.21 -13.39
N GLU A 167 -0.52 13.06 -12.82
CA GLU A 167 0.00 13.00 -11.45
C GLU A 167 1.34 13.75 -11.32
N ALA A 168 2.26 13.56 -12.27
CA ALA A 168 3.51 14.30 -12.30
C ALA A 168 3.28 15.81 -12.43
N ILE A 169 2.43 16.25 -13.38
CA ILE A 169 2.10 17.67 -13.57
C ILE A 169 1.52 18.27 -12.28
N ALA A 170 0.60 17.55 -11.61
CA ALA A 170 0.00 18.06 -10.37
C ALA A 170 1.04 18.26 -9.26
N LEU A 171 2.00 17.34 -9.11
CA LEU A 171 3.08 17.46 -8.14
C LEU A 171 4.06 18.58 -8.50
N ASP A 172 4.41 18.72 -9.78
CA ASP A 172 5.28 19.82 -10.27
C ASP A 172 4.61 21.19 -10.02
N MET A 173 3.32 21.31 -10.29
CA MET A 173 2.57 22.53 -10.01
C MET A 173 2.50 22.84 -8.51
N ALA A 174 2.25 21.82 -7.67
CA ALA A 174 2.24 21.98 -6.22
C ALA A 174 3.62 22.47 -5.73
N GLN A 175 4.69 21.88 -6.22
CA GLN A 175 6.05 22.30 -5.90
C GLN A 175 6.34 23.74 -6.36
N ALA A 176 5.89 24.12 -7.56
CA ALA A 176 6.01 25.49 -8.06
C ALA A 176 5.23 26.51 -7.21
N CYS A 177 4.16 26.07 -6.54
CA CYS A 177 3.40 26.87 -5.57
C CYS A 177 4.01 26.86 -4.15
N GLY A 178 5.19 26.26 -3.94
CA GLY A 178 5.85 26.19 -2.64
C GLY A 178 5.33 25.10 -1.70
N ILE A 179 4.53 24.16 -2.20
CA ILE A 179 4.06 22.99 -1.45
C ILE A 179 5.14 21.91 -1.53
N THR A 180 5.55 21.38 -0.40
CA THR A 180 6.49 20.25 -0.36
C THR A 180 5.84 19.01 -0.95
N THR A 181 6.47 18.43 -1.97
CA THR A 181 6.00 17.21 -2.65
C THR A 181 7.03 16.09 -2.54
N VAL A 182 6.59 14.86 -2.83
CA VAL A 182 7.50 13.71 -2.92
C VAL A 182 8.36 13.80 -4.19
N GLU A 183 9.58 13.30 -4.12
CA GLU A 183 10.42 13.10 -5.32
C GLU A 183 9.75 12.10 -6.26
N HIS A 184 9.65 12.44 -7.54
CA HIS A 184 9.01 11.58 -8.53
C HIS A 184 9.69 11.68 -9.89
N GLU A 185 9.48 10.67 -10.73
CA GLU A 185 9.96 10.62 -12.10
C GLU A 185 8.98 9.85 -13.01
N LEU A 186 9.05 10.12 -14.31
CA LEU A 186 8.33 9.38 -15.34
C LEU A 186 9.30 8.54 -16.15
N LEU A 187 9.18 7.23 -16.05
CA LEU A 187 10.00 6.28 -16.83
C LEU A 187 9.23 5.81 -18.05
N PRO A 188 9.87 5.79 -19.25
CA PRO A 188 9.19 5.37 -20.47
C PRO A 188 8.88 3.87 -20.45
N SER A 189 7.74 3.50 -21.03
CA SER A 189 7.40 2.11 -21.33
C SER A 189 6.60 2.00 -22.64
N ALA A 190 6.43 0.78 -23.13
CA ALA A 190 5.69 0.53 -24.38
C ALA A 190 4.20 0.91 -24.28
N HIS A 191 3.62 0.91 -23.07
CA HIS A 191 2.19 1.18 -22.83
C HIS A 191 1.93 2.55 -22.19
N GLY A 192 2.90 3.45 -22.24
CA GLY A 192 2.84 4.76 -21.62
C GLY A 192 3.80 4.88 -20.42
N PRO A 193 3.97 6.09 -19.88
CA PRO A 193 4.95 6.31 -18.82
C PRO A 193 4.53 5.63 -17.51
N ILE A 194 5.51 5.02 -16.85
CA ILE A 194 5.39 4.52 -15.49
C ILE A 194 5.76 5.67 -14.56
N PHE A 195 4.87 5.99 -13.61
CA PHE A 195 5.14 6.99 -12.58
C PHE A 195 5.85 6.34 -11.41
N VAL A 196 7.02 6.84 -11.05
CA VAL A 196 7.80 6.36 -9.91
C VAL A 196 7.92 7.47 -8.88
N THR A 197 7.60 7.16 -7.63
CA THR A 197 7.69 8.11 -6.53
C THR A 197 8.37 7.46 -5.33
N LYS A 198 9.21 8.24 -4.63
CA LYS A 198 9.87 7.80 -3.41
C LYS A 198 8.84 7.51 -2.31
N TRP A 199 9.08 6.49 -1.50
CA TRP A 199 8.27 6.24 -0.31
C TRP A 199 8.47 7.36 0.72
N PHE A 200 7.34 7.92 1.19
CA PHE A 200 7.35 9.03 2.15
C PHE A 200 7.60 8.56 3.59
N ASP A 201 7.29 7.31 3.89
CA ASP A 201 7.33 6.71 5.22
C ASP A 201 8.63 5.93 5.50
N ARG A 202 9.68 6.24 4.74
CA ARG A 202 11.03 5.68 4.92
C ARG A 202 12.10 6.76 4.93
N ASN A 203 13.01 6.64 5.91
CA ASN A 203 14.24 7.41 5.96
C ASN A 203 15.42 6.45 6.22
N GLY A 204 16.08 5.99 5.16
CA GLY A 204 16.98 4.84 5.23
C GLY A 204 16.23 3.61 5.73
N ASP A 205 16.74 2.99 6.79
CA ASP A 205 16.12 1.82 7.42
C ASP A 205 15.00 2.17 8.43
N GLN A 206 14.85 3.45 8.75
CA GLN A 206 13.82 3.90 9.68
C GLN A 206 12.46 3.95 8.99
N ARG A 207 11.45 3.46 9.70
CA ARG A 207 10.04 3.59 9.33
C ARG A 207 9.44 4.80 10.02
N ILE A 208 8.73 5.61 9.27
CA ILE A 208 8.01 6.78 9.77
C ILE A 208 6.55 6.38 9.99
N PRO A 209 6.02 6.50 11.21
CA PRO A 209 4.59 6.27 11.42
C PRO A 209 3.79 7.34 10.70
N PHE A 210 2.63 6.96 10.20
CA PHE A 210 1.67 7.90 9.62
C PHE A 210 0.25 7.42 9.90
N ILE A 211 -0.69 8.31 9.76
CA ILE A 211 -2.12 8.05 9.73
C ILE A 211 -2.70 8.77 8.50
N SER A 212 -3.57 8.11 7.76
CA SER A 212 -4.25 8.76 6.63
C SER A 212 -5.25 9.82 7.14
N ALA A 213 -5.55 10.81 6.30
CA ALA A 213 -6.60 11.77 6.61
C ALA A 213 -7.94 11.06 6.87
N MET A 214 -8.26 10.05 6.08
CA MET A 214 -9.47 9.25 6.23
C MET A 214 -9.55 8.55 7.60
N ALA A 215 -8.44 7.95 8.05
CA ALA A 215 -8.38 7.34 9.38
C ALA A 215 -8.46 8.38 10.50
N MET A 216 -7.82 9.54 10.31
CA MET A 216 -7.75 10.62 11.30
C MET A 216 -9.09 11.34 11.46
N THR A 217 -9.85 11.50 10.39
CA THR A 217 -11.21 12.10 10.40
C THR A 217 -12.32 11.08 10.66
N GLU A 218 -11.97 9.81 10.86
CA GLU A 218 -12.91 8.71 11.07
C GLU A 218 -13.89 8.48 9.91
N HIS A 219 -13.53 8.89 8.69
CA HIS A 219 -14.29 8.61 7.47
C HIS A 219 -13.95 7.24 6.86
N GLU A 220 -14.82 6.82 5.93
CA GLU A 220 -14.63 5.61 5.13
C GLU A 220 -14.55 5.95 3.62
N ASP A 221 -14.02 5.00 2.83
CA ASP A 221 -13.96 5.18 1.38
C ASP A 221 -15.37 5.31 0.79
N GLY A 222 -15.59 6.39 0.07
CA GLY A 222 -16.89 6.74 -0.51
C GLY A 222 -17.76 7.69 0.30
N ASP A 223 -17.35 8.09 1.49
CA ASP A 223 -18.01 9.14 2.26
C ASP A 223 -18.01 10.46 1.49
N ARG A 224 -19.20 11.07 1.36
CA ARG A 224 -19.38 12.31 0.58
C ARG A 224 -19.34 13.57 1.43
N ASP A 225 -19.43 13.41 2.73
CA ASP A 225 -19.53 14.53 3.69
C ASP A 225 -18.16 14.93 4.25
N SER A 226 -17.07 14.27 3.82
CA SER A 226 -15.71 14.60 4.22
C SER A 226 -15.20 15.89 3.58
N SER A 227 -14.46 16.69 4.34
CA SER A 227 -13.87 17.94 3.87
C SER A 227 -12.43 18.13 4.31
N TYR A 228 -11.67 18.92 3.55
CA TYR A 228 -10.32 19.33 3.97
C TYR A 228 -10.32 20.21 5.23
N LEU A 229 -11.45 20.84 5.58
CA LEU A 229 -11.56 21.66 6.79
C LEU A 229 -11.49 20.80 8.05
N GLU A 230 -12.08 19.61 8.03
CA GLU A 230 -11.98 18.66 9.16
C GLU A 230 -10.53 18.25 9.42
N ILE A 231 -9.73 18.06 8.35
CA ILE A 231 -8.31 17.76 8.48
C ILE A 231 -7.59 18.93 9.17
N VAL A 232 -7.91 20.17 8.77
CA VAL A 232 -7.33 21.37 9.38
C VAL A 232 -7.72 21.46 10.86
N ASP A 233 -8.99 21.23 11.19
CA ASP A 233 -9.48 21.27 12.58
C ASP A 233 -8.75 20.28 13.47
N ILE A 234 -8.52 19.04 12.99
CA ILE A 234 -7.80 18.00 13.76
C ILE A 234 -6.31 18.33 13.93
N ILE A 235 -5.66 18.89 12.89
CA ILE A 235 -4.23 19.24 12.97
C ILE A 235 -4.00 20.43 13.89
N THR A 236 -4.98 21.31 14.05
CA THR A 236 -4.87 22.54 14.85
C THR A 236 -5.39 22.39 16.28
N SER A 237 -6.11 21.34 16.62
CA SER A 237 -6.59 21.00 17.96
C SER A 237 -5.51 20.35 18.81
#